data_e126672b72593a67bec5655158d6f4fc
#
_entry.id   e126672b72593a67bec5655158d6f4fc
#
_cell.length_a   1.000
_cell.length_b   1.000
_cell.length_c   1.000
_cell.angle_alpha   90.00
_cell.angle_beta   90.00
_cell.angle_gamma   90.00
#
_symmetry.space_group_name_H-M   'P 1'
#
loop_
_entity.id
_entity.type
_entity.pdbx_description
1 polymer ?
#
loop_
_entity_poly.entity_id
_entity_poly.type
_entity_poly.pdbx_seq_one_letter_code
_entity_poly.pdbx_strand_id
1 'polypeptide(L)'
;FYDNVSGMLAARGVWLCQYFSHPDVSMLDGGFTKWTNEKLSVETEPTKYSPSNLTTPIDTSIISGFEYVKENIGKITIIDARSKDEFDGIIPRAARGGHIPTAINIDWNKNLEEGLFKNDEKLASLYEIDKDAQIVTYCQGAYRAANSFLALKKIGFKNVKVYLGSWGEWGNNLELPVE
;
A
#
# COMPACT_ATOMS: atom_id res chain seq x y z
N PHE A 1 -5.13 -4.54 -13.27
CA PHE A 1 -4.70 -3.13 -13.17
C PHE A 1 -3.24 -2.97 -13.62
N TYR A 2 -2.93 -1.86 -14.23
CA TYR A 2 -1.57 -1.45 -14.57
C TYR A 2 -1.44 0.08 -14.49
N ASP A 3 -0.21 0.55 -14.35
CA ASP A 3 0.13 1.97 -14.41
C ASP A 3 1.54 2.15 -15.05
N ASN A 4 2.03 3.37 -15.04
CA ASN A 4 3.40 3.72 -15.46
C ASN A 4 4.19 4.42 -14.33
N VAL A 5 3.77 4.21 -13.09
CA VAL A 5 4.41 4.76 -11.87
C VAL A 5 4.81 3.63 -10.91
N SER A 6 5.40 2.58 -11.48
CA SER A 6 5.96 1.43 -10.75
C SER A 6 4.94 0.67 -9.88
N GLY A 7 3.69 0.60 -10.33
CA GLY A 7 2.64 -0.15 -9.65
C GLY A 7 1.98 0.54 -8.46
N MET A 8 2.30 1.79 -8.15
CA MET A 8 1.74 2.50 -7.00
C MET A 8 0.22 2.73 -7.11
N LEU A 9 -0.24 3.18 -8.29
CA LEU A 9 -1.66 3.42 -8.54
C LEU A 9 -2.39 2.11 -8.81
N ALA A 10 -1.77 1.19 -9.55
CA ALA A 10 -2.32 -0.13 -9.83
C ALA A 10 -2.54 -0.94 -8.54
N ALA A 11 -1.58 -0.91 -7.61
CA ALA A 11 -1.72 -1.55 -6.31
C ALA A 11 -2.92 -1.00 -5.52
N ARG A 12 -3.16 0.32 -5.60
CA ARG A 12 -4.33 0.94 -4.97
C ARG A 12 -5.63 0.43 -5.61
N GLY A 13 -5.66 0.27 -6.93
CA GLY A 13 -6.81 -0.29 -7.65
C GLY A 13 -7.09 -1.74 -7.24
N VAL A 14 -6.06 -2.58 -7.17
CA VAL A 14 -6.17 -3.98 -6.70
C VAL A 14 -6.68 -4.03 -5.26
N TRP A 15 -6.09 -3.26 -4.34
CA TRP A 15 -6.53 -3.19 -2.95
C TRP A 15 -8.01 -2.78 -2.85
N LEU A 16 -8.44 -1.80 -3.65
CA LEU A 16 -9.83 -1.35 -3.65
C LEU A 16 -10.79 -2.47 -4.11
N CYS A 17 -10.44 -3.21 -5.15
CA CYS A 17 -11.22 -4.36 -5.58
C CYS A 17 -11.27 -5.46 -4.51
N GLN A 18 -10.16 -5.73 -3.81
CA GLN A 18 -10.15 -6.67 -2.69
C GLN A 18 -11.03 -6.18 -1.54
N TYR A 19 -11.03 -4.87 -1.24
CA TYR A 19 -11.93 -4.27 -0.25
C TYR A 19 -13.40 -4.50 -0.59
N PHE A 20 -13.76 -4.46 -1.88
CA PHE A 20 -15.10 -4.83 -2.36
C PHE A 20 -15.24 -6.33 -2.63
N SER A 21 -14.36 -7.18 -2.12
CA SER A 21 -14.38 -8.64 -2.27
C SER A 21 -14.51 -9.10 -3.73
N HIS A 22 -13.95 -8.34 -4.68
CA HIS A 22 -13.93 -8.77 -6.08
C HIS A 22 -13.04 -10.01 -6.21
N PRO A 23 -13.54 -11.14 -6.76
CA PRO A 23 -12.83 -12.42 -6.70
C PRO A 23 -11.55 -12.44 -7.54
N ASP A 24 -11.59 -11.81 -8.71
CA ASP A 24 -10.52 -11.90 -9.71
C ASP A 24 -9.91 -10.51 -9.94
N VAL A 25 -8.87 -10.19 -9.20
CA VAL A 25 -8.13 -8.95 -9.37
C VAL A 25 -6.64 -9.20 -9.33
N SER A 26 -5.92 -8.62 -10.28
CA SER A 26 -4.46 -8.72 -10.37
C SER A 26 -3.84 -7.41 -10.84
N MET A 27 -2.54 -7.28 -10.61
CA MET A 27 -1.71 -6.19 -11.10
C MET A 27 -0.74 -6.73 -12.15
N LEU A 28 -0.59 -6.01 -13.26
CA LEU A 28 0.48 -6.25 -14.22
C LEU A 28 1.79 -5.71 -13.65
N ASP A 29 2.68 -6.60 -13.26
CA ASP A 29 3.97 -6.24 -12.67
C ASP A 29 4.90 -5.65 -13.73
N GLY A 30 5.51 -4.50 -13.43
CA GLY A 30 6.26 -3.67 -14.40
C GLY A 30 5.37 -2.72 -15.21
N GLY A 31 4.04 -2.89 -15.14
CA GLY A 31 3.05 -1.97 -15.70
C GLY A 31 3.19 -1.74 -17.19
N PHE A 32 2.66 -0.59 -17.66
CA PHE A 32 2.65 -0.24 -19.07
C PHE A 32 4.06 0.01 -19.63
N THR A 33 4.98 0.50 -18.80
CA THR A 33 6.36 0.75 -19.20
C THR A 33 7.05 -0.54 -19.66
N LYS A 34 6.95 -1.61 -18.88
CA LYS A 34 7.52 -2.92 -19.26
C LYS A 34 6.83 -3.47 -20.50
N TRP A 35 5.50 -3.41 -20.56
CA TRP A 35 4.70 -3.86 -21.69
C TRP A 35 5.18 -3.26 -23.01
N THR A 36 5.39 -1.93 -23.04
CA THR A 36 5.85 -1.22 -24.24
C THR A 36 7.33 -1.49 -24.56
N ASN A 37 8.18 -1.66 -23.57
CA ASN A 37 9.59 -2.01 -23.76
C ASN A 37 9.75 -3.41 -24.39
N GLU A 38 8.86 -4.34 -24.06
CA GLU A 38 8.78 -5.68 -24.66
C GLU A 38 8.09 -5.66 -26.04
N LYS A 39 7.69 -4.49 -26.53
CA LYS A 39 7.03 -4.29 -27.84
C LYS A 39 5.74 -5.10 -28.00
N LEU A 40 5.01 -5.30 -26.89
CA LEU A 40 3.72 -5.98 -26.90
C LEU A 40 2.66 -5.08 -27.53
N SER A 41 1.62 -5.69 -28.11
CA SER A 41 0.56 -4.98 -28.82
C SER A 41 -0.23 -4.06 -27.88
N VAL A 42 -0.58 -2.88 -28.39
CA VAL A 42 -1.38 -1.88 -27.69
C VAL A 42 -2.59 -1.53 -28.56
N GLU A 43 -3.76 -1.43 -27.94
CA GLU A 43 -4.98 -0.93 -28.55
C GLU A 43 -5.21 0.51 -28.12
N THR A 44 -5.67 1.36 -29.04
CA THR A 44 -5.99 2.76 -28.79
C THR A 44 -7.50 3.02 -28.70
N GLU A 45 -8.30 2.09 -29.22
CA GLU A 45 -9.74 2.19 -29.19
C GLU A 45 -10.30 1.73 -27.84
N PRO A 46 -11.22 2.48 -27.22
CA PRO A 46 -11.83 2.11 -25.96
C PRO A 46 -12.63 0.80 -26.08
N THR A 47 -12.34 -0.17 -25.25
CA THR A 47 -13.15 -1.39 -25.15
C THR A 47 -14.53 -1.07 -24.58
N LYS A 48 -15.59 -1.52 -25.27
CA LYS A 48 -16.97 -1.35 -24.82
C LYS A 48 -17.40 -2.58 -24.04
N TYR A 49 -17.87 -2.35 -22.81
CA TYR A 49 -18.44 -3.40 -21.96
C TYR A 49 -19.95 -3.18 -21.79
N SER A 50 -20.70 -4.26 -21.69
CA SER A 50 -22.08 -4.18 -21.26
C SER A 50 -22.16 -3.80 -19.79
N PRO A 51 -23.16 -2.99 -19.38
CA PRO A 51 -23.39 -2.70 -17.97
C PRO A 51 -23.57 -4.01 -17.17
N SER A 52 -23.01 -4.04 -15.98
CA SER A 52 -23.17 -5.16 -15.04
C SER A 52 -23.51 -4.61 -13.66
N ASN A 53 -24.18 -5.42 -12.85
CA ASN A 53 -24.44 -5.12 -11.44
C ASN A 53 -23.50 -5.99 -10.59
N LEU A 54 -22.60 -5.34 -9.87
CA LEU A 54 -21.73 -5.98 -8.91
C LEU A 54 -22.27 -5.68 -7.51
N THR A 55 -22.73 -6.73 -6.81
CA THR A 55 -23.08 -6.65 -5.39
C THR A 55 -22.11 -7.56 -4.64
N THR A 56 -21.19 -6.98 -3.91
CA THR A 56 -20.19 -7.72 -3.15
C THR A 56 -20.18 -7.26 -1.68
N PRO A 57 -19.90 -8.15 -0.74
CA PRO A 57 -19.66 -7.74 0.65
C PRO A 57 -18.37 -6.91 0.73
N ILE A 58 -18.32 -6.01 1.70
CA ILE A 58 -17.11 -5.22 1.98
C ILE A 58 -16.22 -6.03 2.91
N ASP A 59 -14.95 -6.21 2.52
CA ASP A 59 -13.93 -6.81 3.39
C ASP A 59 -13.28 -5.74 4.29
N THR A 60 -13.80 -5.60 5.50
CA THR A 60 -13.24 -4.68 6.50
C THR A 60 -11.97 -5.20 7.17
N SER A 61 -11.56 -6.43 6.90
CA SER A 61 -10.36 -7.02 7.51
C SER A 61 -9.05 -6.39 7.01
N ILE A 62 -9.06 -5.76 5.81
CA ILE A 62 -7.88 -5.18 5.16
C ILE A 62 -7.77 -3.66 5.28
N ILE A 63 -8.67 -3.02 6.02
CA ILE A 63 -8.68 -1.57 6.24
C ILE A 63 -8.59 -1.23 7.73
N SER A 64 -8.01 -0.08 8.07
CA SER A 64 -8.08 0.52 9.40
C SER A 64 -8.30 2.03 9.32
N GLY A 65 -8.93 2.59 10.35
CA GLY A 65 -9.01 4.02 10.64
C GLY A 65 -7.98 4.44 11.68
N PHE A 66 -7.92 5.74 11.99
CA PHE A 66 -6.96 6.28 12.96
C PHE A 66 -7.23 5.77 14.38
N GLU A 67 -8.47 5.53 14.75
CA GLU A 67 -8.83 5.00 16.09
C GLU A 67 -8.15 3.65 16.33
N TYR A 68 -8.30 2.73 15.37
CA TYR A 68 -7.66 1.41 15.46
C TYR A 68 -6.13 1.53 15.57
N VAL A 69 -5.52 2.40 14.77
CA VAL A 69 -4.06 2.61 14.81
C VAL A 69 -3.64 3.18 16.17
N LYS A 70 -4.34 4.22 16.67
CA LYS A 70 -4.07 4.87 17.96
C LYS A 70 -4.12 3.89 19.14
N GLU A 71 -5.15 3.05 19.19
CA GLU A 71 -5.36 2.07 20.27
C GLU A 71 -4.33 0.94 20.26
N ASN A 72 -3.68 0.71 19.10
CA ASN A 72 -2.74 -0.38 18.89
C ASN A 72 -1.27 0.05 18.75
N ILE A 73 -0.93 1.31 19.03
CA ILE A 73 0.47 1.77 19.09
C ILE A 73 1.24 0.90 20.10
N GLY A 74 2.38 0.37 19.68
CA GLY A 74 3.22 -0.53 20.48
C GLY A 74 2.71 -1.96 20.66
N LYS A 75 1.54 -2.30 20.10
CA LYS A 75 0.95 -3.65 20.16
C LYS A 75 0.99 -4.40 18.83
N ILE A 76 1.04 -3.67 17.72
CA ILE A 76 1.08 -4.20 16.37
C ILE A 76 2.28 -3.61 15.61
N THR A 77 2.63 -4.17 14.49
CA THR A 77 3.63 -3.58 13.60
C THR A 77 2.99 -2.51 12.72
N ILE A 78 3.46 -1.28 12.84
CA ILE A 78 3.04 -0.15 11.99
C ILE A 78 4.16 0.14 11.01
N ILE A 79 3.87 0.10 9.70
CA ILE A 79 4.86 0.34 8.64
C ILE A 79 4.55 1.65 7.94
N ASP A 80 5.49 2.59 8.01
CA ASP A 80 5.47 3.81 7.21
C ASP A 80 6.14 3.55 5.86
N ALA A 81 5.35 3.59 4.80
CA ALA A 81 5.80 3.38 3.43
C ALA A 81 6.26 4.67 2.73
N ARG A 82 6.42 5.77 3.47
CA ARG A 82 6.97 7.04 2.97
C ARG A 82 8.50 6.98 2.88
N SER A 83 9.09 8.00 2.26
CA SER A 83 10.53 8.18 2.29
C SER A 83 11.05 8.39 3.71
N LYS A 84 12.35 8.14 3.91
CA LYS A 84 13.01 8.39 5.20
C LYS A 84 12.89 9.84 5.65
N ASP A 85 13.03 10.79 4.72
CA ASP A 85 12.93 12.22 5.01
C ASP A 85 11.51 12.64 5.43
N GLU A 86 10.46 12.02 4.85
CA GLU A 86 9.09 12.22 5.30
C GLU A 86 8.88 11.62 6.70
N PHE A 87 9.44 10.44 6.97
CA PHE A 87 9.38 9.75 8.25
C PHE A 87 10.05 10.54 9.36
N ASP A 88 11.25 11.07 9.12
CA ASP A 88 12.03 11.87 10.07
C ASP A 88 11.50 13.31 10.22
N GLY A 89 10.44 13.67 9.51
CA GLY A 89 9.86 15.01 9.57
C GLY A 89 10.66 16.09 8.85
N ILE A 90 11.70 15.74 8.11
CA ILE A 90 12.53 16.69 7.33
C ILE A 90 11.71 17.29 6.18
N ILE A 91 10.86 16.47 5.55
CA ILE A 91 9.94 16.90 4.49
C ILE A 91 8.50 16.76 4.99
N PRO A 92 7.95 17.76 5.69
CA PRO A 92 6.59 17.69 6.19
C PRO A 92 5.58 17.82 5.04
N ARG A 93 4.58 16.92 5.00
CA ARG A 93 3.49 16.93 4.02
C ARG A 93 2.11 17.01 4.70
N ALA A 94 2.08 17.46 5.95
CA ALA A 94 0.91 17.73 6.77
C ALA A 94 1.24 18.89 7.72
N ALA A 95 0.35 19.25 8.62
CA ALA A 95 0.58 20.29 9.61
C ALA A 95 1.79 20.00 10.52
N ARG A 96 2.12 18.69 10.69
CA ARG A 96 3.28 18.23 11.47
C ARG A 96 4.17 17.34 10.61
N GLY A 97 5.47 17.37 10.84
CA GLY A 97 6.44 16.36 10.40
C GLY A 97 6.51 15.18 11.37
N GLY A 98 7.32 14.17 11.05
CA GLY A 98 7.51 12.98 11.86
C GLY A 98 6.64 11.80 11.42
N HIS A 99 6.35 10.89 12.34
CA HIS A 99 5.67 9.62 12.06
C HIS A 99 4.76 9.17 13.21
N ILE A 100 3.97 8.14 12.98
CA ILE A 100 3.13 7.49 14.01
C ILE A 100 4.08 6.80 15.02
N PRO A 101 3.91 7.01 16.34
CA PRO A 101 4.80 6.41 17.32
C PRO A 101 4.92 4.88 17.16
N THR A 102 6.13 4.38 17.35
CA THR A 102 6.51 2.97 17.16
C THR A 102 6.48 2.46 15.73
N ALA A 103 6.16 3.30 14.74
CA ALA A 103 6.22 2.89 13.34
C ALA A 103 7.66 2.62 12.89
N ILE A 104 7.82 1.63 12.03
CA ILE A 104 9.08 1.37 11.32
C ILE A 104 9.00 1.90 9.90
N ASN A 105 10.08 2.49 9.42
CA ASN A 105 10.13 3.02 8.06
C ASN A 105 10.63 1.96 7.07
N ILE A 106 9.75 1.55 6.17
CA ILE A 106 10.09 0.74 5.00
C ILE A 106 9.52 1.44 3.77
N ASP A 107 10.34 2.29 3.14
CA ASP A 107 9.96 2.99 1.92
C ASP A 107 9.47 1.99 0.86
N TRP A 108 8.28 2.23 0.31
CA TRP A 108 7.65 1.37 -0.68
C TRP A 108 8.53 1.08 -1.91
N ASN A 109 9.43 2.01 -2.28
CA ASN A 109 10.38 1.79 -3.37
C ASN A 109 11.31 0.59 -3.09
N LYS A 110 11.55 0.25 -1.82
CA LYS A 110 12.34 -0.93 -1.45
C LYS A 110 11.69 -2.24 -1.84
N ASN A 111 10.39 -2.25 -2.10
CA ASN A 111 9.69 -3.43 -2.63
C ASN A 111 10.07 -3.74 -4.08
N LEU A 112 10.66 -2.76 -4.77
CA LEU A 112 10.83 -2.79 -6.21
C LEU A 112 12.30 -2.95 -6.60
N GLU A 113 12.52 -3.56 -7.76
CA GLU A 113 13.77 -3.64 -8.48
C GLU A 113 13.47 -3.46 -9.96
N GLU A 114 14.05 -2.45 -10.60
CA GLU A 114 13.78 -2.09 -12.00
C GLU A 114 12.28 -1.90 -12.32
N GLY A 115 11.51 -1.38 -11.36
CA GLY A 115 10.08 -1.12 -11.51
C GLY A 115 9.16 -2.33 -11.35
N LEU A 116 9.71 -3.51 -11.01
CA LEU A 116 8.98 -4.73 -10.71
C LEU A 116 9.04 -5.04 -9.21
N PHE A 117 8.09 -5.81 -8.70
CA PHE A 117 8.26 -6.37 -7.37
C PHE A 117 9.49 -7.28 -7.31
N LYS A 118 10.27 -7.11 -6.26
CA LYS A 118 11.34 -8.05 -5.92
C LYS A 118 10.78 -9.47 -5.79
N ASN A 119 11.65 -10.47 -5.97
CA ASN A 119 11.30 -11.85 -5.68
C ASN A 119 10.99 -12.05 -4.20
N ASP A 120 10.37 -13.18 -3.86
CA ASP A 120 9.88 -13.45 -2.52
C ASP A 120 10.99 -13.49 -1.46
N GLU A 121 12.19 -13.95 -1.81
CA GLU A 121 13.34 -14.00 -0.90
C GLU A 121 13.82 -12.59 -0.54
N LYS A 122 13.99 -11.71 -1.54
CA LYS A 122 14.39 -10.32 -1.33
C LYS A 122 13.33 -9.52 -0.56
N LEU A 123 12.04 -9.78 -0.82
CA LEU A 123 10.96 -9.18 -0.04
C LEU A 123 10.95 -9.70 1.40
N ALA A 124 11.12 -11.00 1.61
CA ALA A 124 11.18 -11.59 2.94
C ALA A 124 12.32 -11.00 3.78
N SER A 125 13.49 -10.77 3.16
CA SER A 125 14.64 -10.12 3.81
C SER A 125 14.38 -8.64 4.15
N LEU A 126 13.48 -7.97 3.42
CA LEU A 126 13.11 -6.59 3.70
C LEU A 126 12.14 -6.49 4.89
N TYR A 127 11.27 -7.49 5.04
CA TYR A 127 10.23 -7.56 6.07
C TYR A 127 10.58 -8.65 7.10
N GLU A 128 11.60 -8.40 7.92
CA GLU A 128 11.99 -9.28 9.03
C GLU A 128 10.99 -9.21 10.19
N ILE A 129 9.74 -9.59 9.91
CA ILE A 129 8.58 -9.52 10.81
C ILE A 129 7.99 -10.93 10.91
N ASP A 130 7.46 -11.28 12.08
CA ASP A 130 6.71 -12.51 12.27
C ASP A 130 5.53 -12.58 11.29
N LYS A 131 5.35 -13.73 10.62
CA LYS A 131 4.29 -13.95 9.62
C LYS A 131 2.87 -13.86 10.17
N ASP A 132 2.71 -14.10 11.47
CA ASP A 132 1.44 -14.02 12.16
C ASP A 132 1.19 -12.63 12.78
N ALA A 133 2.15 -11.71 12.71
CA ALA A 133 2.01 -10.36 13.23
C ALA A 133 0.84 -9.62 12.58
N GLN A 134 0.17 -8.81 13.38
CA GLN A 134 -0.79 -7.84 12.87
C GLN A 134 -0.03 -6.62 12.34
N ILE A 135 -0.26 -6.28 11.08
CA ILE A 135 0.46 -5.21 10.39
C ILE A 135 -0.52 -4.15 9.88
N VAL A 136 -0.17 -2.90 10.09
CA VAL A 136 -0.81 -1.76 9.43
C VAL A 136 0.21 -1.03 8.58
N THR A 137 -0.08 -0.83 7.30
CA THR A 137 0.72 0.00 6.42
C THR A 137 0.07 1.36 6.23
N TYR A 138 0.86 2.43 6.22
CA TYR A 138 0.39 3.78 5.89
C TYR A 138 1.42 4.53 5.04
N CYS A 139 1.01 5.64 4.43
CA CYS A 139 1.92 6.55 3.74
C CYS A 139 1.40 8.00 3.85
N GLN A 140 1.34 8.77 2.79
CA GLN A 140 0.70 10.10 2.80
C GLN A 140 -0.82 10.01 2.60
N GLY A 141 -1.31 9.12 1.70
CA GLY A 141 -2.72 8.97 1.33
C GLY A 141 -3.03 7.57 0.81
N ALA A 142 -2.42 6.55 1.41
CA ALA A 142 -2.63 5.12 1.21
C ALA A 142 -2.24 4.51 -0.15
N TYR A 143 -1.68 5.26 -1.11
CA TYR A 143 -1.26 4.70 -2.41
C TYR A 143 0.00 3.82 -2.28
N ARG A 144 1.07 4.38 -1.71
CA ARG A 144 2.33 3.66 -1.43
C ARG A 144 2.11 2.54 -0.42
N ALA A 145 1.24 2.77 0.57
CA ALA A 145 0.85 1.76 1.55
C ALA A 145 0.14 0.56 0.92
N ALA A 146 -0.69 0.79 -0.12
CA ALA A 146 -1.32 -0.31 -0.87
C ALA A 146 -0.29 -1.15 -1.64
N ASN A 147 0.80 -0.56 -2.16
CA ASN A 147 1.90 -1.31 -2.75
C ASN A 147 2.60 -2.19 -1.70
N SER A 148 2.93 -1.63 -0.53
CA SER A 148 3.51 -2.40 0.58
C SER A 148 2.56 -3.49 1.09
N PHE A 149 1.25 -3.23 1.12
CA PHE A 149 0.24 -4.25 1.42
C PHE A 149 0.33 -5.43 0.44
N LEU A 150 0.38 -5.16 -0.87
CA LEU A 150 0.50 -6.24 -1.88
C LEU A 150 1.82 -6.99 -1.76
N ALA A 151 2.94 -6.30 -1.50
CA ALA A 151 4.23 -6.94 -1.26
C ALA A 151 4.17 -7.92 -0.08
N LEU A 152 3.58 -7.49 1.04
CA LEU A 152 3.39 -8.34 2.22
C LEU A 152 2.47 -9.54 1.94
N LYS A 153 1.34 -9.31 1.26
CA LYS A 153 0.42 -10.40 0.86
C LYS A 153 1.11 -11.39 -0.07
N LYS A 154 1.92 -10.93 -1.02
CA LYS A 154 2.69 -11.77 -1.96
C LYS A 154 3.60 -12.75 -1.22
N ILE A 155 4.25 -12.33 -0.15
CA ILE A 155 5.14 -13.18 0.66
C ILE A 155 4.45 -13.87 1.83
N GLY A 156 3.11 -13.90 1.85
CA GLY A 156 2.31 -14.77 2.73
C GLY A 156 1.87 -14.17 4.07
N PHE A 157 2.03 -12.87 4.32
CA PHE A 157 1.44 -12.24 5.50
C PHE A 157 -0.09 -12.22 5.40
N LYS A 158 -0.77 -12.69 6.43
CA LYS A 158 -2.25 -12.81 6.45
C LYS A 158 -2.93 -11.58 7.03
N ASN A 159 -2.37 -11.03 8.09
CA ASN A 159 -2.99 -10.00 8.94
C ASN A 159 -2.48 -8.59 8.59
N VAL A 160 -2.72 -8.14 7.36
CA VAL A 160 -2.26 -6.83 6.88
C VAL A 160 -3.45 -5.92 6.60
N LYS A 161 -3.40 -4.71 7.13
CA LYS A 161 -4.37 -3.64 6.87
C LYS A 161 -3.69 -2.43 6.26
N VAL A 162 -4.45 -1.65 5.50
CA VAL A 162 -4.05 -0.31 5.06
C VAL A 162 -4.77 0.72 5.91
N TYR A 163 -4.03 1.62 6.55
CA TYR A 163 -4.61 2.80 7.17
C TYR A 163 -4.90 3.84 6.09
N LEU A 164 -6.20 3.99 5.78
CA LEU A 164 -6.64 4.74 4.61
C LEU A 164 -6.36 6.23 4.71
N GLY A 165 -6.61 6.85 5.87
CA GLY A 165 -6.35 8.26 6.12
C GLY A 165 -4.86 8.61 6.10
N SER A 166 -4.01 7.66 6.51
CA SER A 166 -2.56 7.80 6.44
C SER A 166 -2.03 9.06 7.17
N TRP A 167 -0.83 9.51 6.81
CA TRP A 167 -0.24 10.72 7.38
C TRP A 167 -1.03 12.00 7.04
N GLY A 168 -1.72 12.00 5.90
CA GLY A 168 -2.61 13.10 5.52
C GLY A 168 -3.70 13.38 6.55
N GLU A 169 -4.20 12.34 7.20
CA GLU A 169 -5.14 12.46 8.33
C GLU A 169 -4.39 12.62 9.65
N TRP A 170 -3.45 11.72 9.96
CA TRP A 170 -2.75 11.67 11.24
C TRP A 170 -1.95 12.94 11.55
N GLY A 171 -1.13 13.40 10.60
CA GLY A 171 -0.27 14.57 10.76
C GLY A 171 -1.03 15.89 10.82
N ASN A 172 -2.27 15.93 10.34
CA ASN A 172 -3.15 17.10 10.43
C ASN A 172 -4.07 17.08 11.67
N ASN A 173 -4.23 15.93 12.33
CA ASN A 173 -4.98 15.86 13.59
C ASN A 173 -4.05 16.11 14.77
N LEU A 174 -4.12 17.32 15.37
CA LEU A 174 -3.23 17.76 16.44
C LEU A 174 -3.42 17.00 17.76
N GLU A 175 -4.50 16.24 17.92
CA GLU A 175 -4.78 15.42 19.09
C GLU A 175 -4.11 14.03 19.03
N LEU A 176 -3.58 13.64 17.87
CA LEU A 176 -2.90 12.36 17.71
C LEU A 176 -1.41 12.48 18.04
N PRO A 177 -0.80 11.46 18.67
CA PRO A 177 0.61 11.49 19.02
C PRO A 177 1.52 11.40 17.78
N VAL A 178 2.69 12.03 17.86
CA VAL A 178 3.71 12.05 16.80
C VAL A 178 5.08 11.82 17.42
N GLU A 179 5.91 11.06 16.74
CA GLU A 179 7.31 10.81 17.04
C GLU A 179 8.21 11.34 15.91
#